data_0d94f0df597a6e8ec545152194a7bc61
#
_entry.id   0d94f0df597a6e8ec545152194a7bc61
#
_cell.length_a   1.000
_cell.length_b   1.000
_cell.length_c   1.000
_cell.angle_alpha   90.00
_cell.angle_beta   90.00
_cell.angle_gamma   90.00
#
_symmetry.space_group_name_H-M   'P 1'
#
loop_
_entity.id
_entity.type
_entity.pdbx_description
1 polymer ?
#
loop_
_entity_poly.entity_id
_entity_poly.type
_entity_poly.pdbx_seq_one_letter_code
_entity_poly.pdbx_strand_id
1 'polypeptide(L)'
;MMNDPDLPSVLALADISKRARYGSSVFFNSNLHINQTNVCVLACRFCAFRRGPSATDAYSLDIEEYLARLAPFSEYIDEVHTVGGLHPEWTIEHYEMLFSSIKQNYPHVSVKALTAVEIKHL
;
A
#
# COMPACT_ATOMS: atom_id res chain seq x y z
N MET A 1 -18.84 -16.98 -5.70
CA MET A 1 -19.62 -16.03 -4.90
C MET A 1 -20.39 -15.02 -5.74
N MET A 2 -19.81 -14.38 -6.76
CA MET A 2 -20.54 -13.35 -7.55
C MET A 2 -21.64 -13.87 -8.46
N ASN A 3 -21.74 -15.17 -8.67
CA ASN A 3 -22.82 -15.85 -9.45
C ASN A 3 -23.68 -16.77 -8.59
N ASP A 4 -23.71 -16.57 -7.28
CA ASP A 4 -24.55 -17.35 -6.38
C ASP A 4 -26.00 -16.89 -6.54
N PRO A 5 -26.95 -17.81 -6.85
CA PRO A 5 -28.37 -17.47 -6.95
C PRO A 5 -28.97 -16.94 -5.63
N ASP A 6 -28.29 -17.16 -4.51
CA ASP A 6 -28.69 -16.70 -3.17
C ASP A 6 -27.95 -15.43 -2.72
N LEU A 7 -27.42 -14.65 -3.66
CA LEU A 7 -26.75 -13.38 -3.36
C LEU A 7 -27.57 -12.44 -2.45
N PRO A 8 -28.91 -12.30 -2.61
CA PRO A 8 -29.71 -11.49 -1.69
C PRO A 8 -29.61 -11.91 -0.23
N SER A 9 -29.64 -13.20 0.08
CA SER A 9 -29.50 -13.72 1.46
C SER A 9 -28.10 -13.47 2.02
N VAL A 10 -27.06 -13.62 1.20
CA VAL A 10 -25.67 -13.32 1.59
C VAL A 10 -25.52 -11.84 1.92
N LEU A 11 -26.09 -10.94 1.11
CA LEU A 11 -26.07 -9.50 1.35
C LEU A 11 -26.85 -9.12 2.63
N ALA A 12 -28.01 -9.74 2.87
CA ALA A 12 -28.79 -9.53 4.07
C ALA A 12 -28.02 -9.95 5.34
N LEU A 13 -27.37 -11.11 5.33
CA LEU A 13 -26.52 -11.57 6.44
C LEU A 13 -25.32 -10.62 6.68
N ALA A 14 -24.70 -10.14 5.61
CA ALA A 14 -23.61 -9.17 5.72
C ALA A 14 -24.08 -7.85 6.34
N ASP A 15 -25.26 -7.33 5.94
CA ASP A 15 -25.85 -6.11 6.51
C ASP A 15 -26.23 -6.29 7.98
N ILE A 16 -26.84 -7.43 8.36
CA ILE A 16 -27.14 -7.76 9.76
C ILE A 16 -25.86 -7.77 10.59
N SER A 17 -24.81 -8.45 10.10
CA SER A 17 -23.53 -8.54 10.80
C SER A 17 -22.85 -7.18 10.96
N LYS A 18 -22.91 -6.35 9.91
CA LYS A 18 -22.41 -4.98 9.92
C LYS A 18 -23.19 -4.11 10.91
N ARG A 19 -24.51 -4.15 10.87
CA ARG A 19 -25.37 -3.36 11.76
C ARG A 19 -25.24 -3.74 13.22
N ALA A 20 -25.05 -5.04 13.52
CA ALA A 20 -24.82 -5.52 14.87
C ALA A 20 -23.53 -4.97 15.49
N ARG A 21 -22.52 -4.65 14.68
CA ARG A 21 -21.21 -4.14 15.13
C ARG A 21 -21.12 -2.61 15.10
N TYR A 22 -21.67 -1.99 14.09
CA TYR A 22 -21.40 -0.59 13.76
C TYR A 22 -22.66 0.25 13.54
N GLY A 23 -23.85 -0.31 13.78
CA GLY A 23 -25.10 0.38 13.50
C GLY A 23 -25.25 0.77 12.03
N SER A 24 -25.66 2.00 11.76
CA SER A 24 -25.75 2.56 10.41
C SER A 24 -24.43 3.13 9.89
N SER A 25 -23.39 3.25 10.72
CA SER A 25 -22.12 3.86 10.35
C SER A 25 -21.37 3.08 9.26
N VAL A 26 -20.76 3.82 8.36
CA VAL A 26 -19.85 3.30 7.34
C VAL A 26 -18.50 4.00 7.53
N PHE A 27 -17.43 3.23 7.55
CA PHE A 27 -16.07 3.76 7.74
C PHE A 27 -15.32 3.68 6.43
N PHE A 28 -14.56 4.71 6.14
CA PHE A 28 -13.61 4.76 5.03
C PHE A 28 -12.38 5.55 5.48
N ASN A 29 -11.26 5.36 4.79
CA ASN A 29 -10.11 6.24 4.90
C ASN A 29 -9.75 6.78 3.53
N SER A 30 -9.23 8.00 3.48
CA SER A 30 -8.66 8.59 2.29
C SER A 30 -7.22 8.10 2.17
N ASN A 31 -6.96 7.27 1.15
CA ASN A 31 -5.68 6.57 1.00
C ASN A 31 -4.99 6.97 -0.31
N LEU A 32 -3.69 7.24 -0.23
CA LEU A 32 -2.82 7.40 -1.39
C LEU A 32 -1.89 6.19 -1.51
N HIS A 33 -1.87 5.55 -2.66
CA HIS A 33 -0.96 4.45 -2.92
C HIS A 33 0.27 4.96 -3.68
N ILE A 34 1.46 4.80 -3.08
CA ILE A 34 2.75 5.10 -3.71
C ILE A 34 3.61 3.85 -3.68
N ASN A 35 3.90 3.32 -4.85
CA ASN A 35 4.88 2.24 -4.99
C ASN A 35 6.28 2.86 -5.02
N GLN A 36 7.11 2.54 -4.05
CA GLN A 36 8.46 3.08 -3.92
C GLN A 36 9.42 2.58 -4.99
N THR A 37 9.20 1.36 -5.49
CA THR A 37 9.98 0.77 -6.58
C THR A 37 9.20 -0.33 -7.31
N ASN A 38 9.47 -0.51 -8.60
CA ASN A 38 9.03 -1.68 -9.36
C ASN A 38 10.15 -2.71 -9.56
N VAL A 39 11.38 -2.41 -9.12
CA VAL A 39 12.49 -3.35 -9.15
C VAL A 39 12.24 -4.47 -8.15
N CYS A 40 12.29 -5.72 -8.61
CA CYS A 40 11.98 -6.86 -7.77
C CYS A 40 12.82 -8.09 -8.13
N VAL A 41 13.47 -8.69 -7.13
CA VAL A 41 14.24 -9.93 -7.29
C VAL A 41 13.38 -11.16 -7.58
N LEU A 42 12.08 -11.11 -7.23
CA LEU A 42 11.15 -12.20 -7.53
C LEU A 42 10.63 -12.11 -8.97
N ALA A 43 10.17 -13.24 -9.50
CA ALA A 43 9.59 -13.37 -10.83
C ALA A 43 8.20 -14.01 -10.77
N CYS A 44 7.30 -13.45 -9.95
CA CYS A 44 5.93 -13.95 -9.80
C CYS A 44 5.19 -13.91 -11.14
N ARG A 45 4.61 -15.03 -11.56
CA ARG A 45 3.97 -15.19 -12.89
C ARG A 45 2.79 -14.26 -13.13
N PHE A 46 2.10 -13.84 -12.08
CA PHE A 46 0.92 -12.96 -12.17
C PHE A 46 1.26 -11.48 -11.99
N CYS A 47 2.52 -11.12 -11.66
CA CYS A 47 2.89 -9.73 -11.37
C CYS A 47 3.29 -8.99 -12.66
N ALA A 48 2.39 -8.20 -13.21
CA ALA A 48 2.67 -7.33 -14.35
C ALA A 48 3.47 -6.07 -13.96
N PHE A 49 3.52 -5.74 -12.67
CA PHE A 49 4.16 -4.52 -12.15
C PHE A 49 5.68 -4.64 -12.07
N ARG A 50 6.19 -5.81 -11.67
CA ARG A 50 7.62 -5.99 -11.43
C ARG A 50 8.50 -5.72 -12.65
N ARG A 51 9.71 -5.19 -12.38
CA ARG A 51 10.79 -5.07 -13.38
C ARG A 51 12.06 -5.68 -12.84
N GLY A 52 12.87 -6.20 -13.75
CA GLY A 52 14.28 -6.51 -13.43
C GLY A 52 15.09 -5.21 -13.34
N PRO A 53 16.24 -5.22 -12.63
CA PRO A 53 17.03 -3.99 -12.44
C PRO A 53 17.50 -3.32 -13.74
N SER A 54 17.66 -4.09 -14.82
CA SER A 54 18.13 -3.61 -16.13
C SER A 54 16.99 -3.24 -17.09
N ALA A 55 15.74 -3.29 -16.66
CA ALA A 55 14.61 -2.92 -17.52
C ALA A 55 14.58 -1.41 -17.75
N THR A 56 14.21 -1.00 -18.97
CA THR A 56 14.21 0.43 -19.36
C THR A 56 13.15 1.26 -18.62
N ASP A 57 12.13 0.61 -18.08
CA ASP A 57 11.06 1.21 -17.29
C ASP A 57 11.15 0.81 -15.79
N ALA A 58 12.32 0.31 -15.35
CA ALA A 58 12.60 0.13 -13.94
C ALA A 58 12.76 1.49 -13.25
N TYR A 59 12.23 1.61 -12.04
CA TYR A 59 12.41 2.79 -11.21
C TYR A 59 12.54 2.43 -9.74
N SER A 60 13.23 3.28 -9.01
CA SER A 60 13.30 3.27 -7.55
C SER A 60 13.31 4.73 -7.09
N LEU A 61 12.36 5.09 -6.25
CA LEU A 61 12.25 6.44 -5.71
C LEU A 61 13.24 6.58 -4.55
N ASP A 62 13.99 7.65 -4.54
CA ASP A 62 14.64 8.09 -3.32
C ASP A 62 13.62 8.71 -2.35
N ILE A 63 14.07 9.06 -1.14
CA ILE A 63 13.17 9.59 -0.10
C ILE A 63 12.60 10.95 -0.51
N GLU A 64 13.39 11.80 -1.16
CA GLU A 64 12.96 13.12 -1.61
C GLU A 64 11.90 13.01 -2.71
N GLU A 65 12.13 12.16 -3.71
CA GLU A 65 11.18 11.87 -4.78
C GLU A 65 9.87 11.27 -4.23
N TYR A 66 9.97 10.39 -3.22
CA TYR A 66 8.80 9.81 -2.57
C TYR A 66 7.98 10.90 -1.86
N LEU A 67 8.63 11.74 -1.07
CA LEU A 67 7.98 12.86 -0.37
C LEU A 67 7.38 13.88 -1.34
N ALA A 68 8.06 14.16 -2.46
CA ALA A 68 7.54 15.04 -3.50
C ALA A 68 6.24 14.50 -4.14
N ARG A 69 6.10 13.17 -4.28
CA ARG A 69 4.83 12.54 -4.74
C ARG A 69 3.72 12.59 -3.70
N LEU A 70 4.08 12.52 -2.42
CA LEU A 70 3.12 12.56 -1.31
C LEU A 70 2.61 13.99 -1.05
N ALA A 71 3.47 14.99 -1.17
CA ALA A 71 3.22 16.38 -0.80
C ALA A 71 1.91 16.97 -1.33
N PRO A 72 1.53 16.83 -2.63
CA PRO A 72 0.31 17.43 -3.17
C PRO A 72 -0.99 16.88 -2.57
N PHE A 73 -0.93 15.71 -1.93
CA PHE A 73 -2.08 14.98 -1.40
C PHE A 73 -2.13 14.96 0.13
N SER A 74 -1.05 15.37 0.79
CA SER A 74 -0.87 15.20 2.24
C SER A 74 -2.01 15.78 3.09
N GLU A 75 -2.61 16.89 2.66
CA GLU A 75 -3.74 17.55 3.34
C GLU A 75 -5.08 16.79 3.19
N TYR A 76 -5.17 15.85 2.25
CA TYR A 76 -6.44 15.21 1.85
C TYR A 76 -6.49 13.72 2.17
N ILE A 77 -5.42 13.17 2.75
CA ILE A 77 -5.32 11.74 3.03
C ILE A 77 -5.13 11.46 4.51
N ASP A 78 -5.69 10.34 4.94
CA ASP A 78 -5.49 9.80 6.29
C ASP A 78 -4.32 8.80 6.34
N GLU A 79 -4.03 8.18 5.18
CA GLU A 79 -3.08 7.07 5.08
C GLU A 79 -2.32 7.10 3.76
N VAL A 80 -1.02 6.86 3.80
CA VAL A 80 -0.25 6.46 2.63
C VAL A 80 0.00 4.95 2.67
N HIS A 81 -0.35 4.26 1.57
CA HIS A 81 -0.08 2.84 1.39
C HIS A 81 1.15 2.67 0.50
N THR A 82 2.24 2.18 1.10
CA THR A 82 3.51 1.99 0.41
C THR A 82 3.92 0.52 0.39
N VAL A 83 3.89 -0.05 -0.79
CA VAL A 83 4.37 -1.40 -1.11
C VAL A 83 5.04 -1.35 -2.48
N GLY A 84 5.99 -2.23 -2.72
CA GLY A 84 6.73 -2.22 -3.98
C GLY A 84 7.34 -3.55 -4.36
N GLY A 85 8.33 -3.50 -5.23
CA GLY A 85 9.20 -4.63 -5.52
C GLY A 85 10.16 -4.91 -4.37
N LEU A 86 10.68 -6.15 -4.31
CA LEU A 86 11.78 -6.50 -3.42
C LEU A 86 13.09 -6.01 -4.05
N HIS A 87 13.51 -4.82 -3.66
CA HIS A 87 14.73 -4.22 -4.18
C HIS A 87 15.97 -4.98 -3.67
N PRO A 88 16.93 -5.33 -4.54
CA PRO A 88 18.08 -6.15 -4.14
C PRO A 88 19.01 -5.48 -3.13
N GLU A 89 19.01 -4.15 -3.05
CA GLU A 89 19.95 -3.37 -2.24
C GLU A 89 19.31 -2.67 -1.05
N TRP A 90 17.98 -2.72 -0.93
CA TRP A 90 17.30 -2.05 0.18
C TRP A 90 17.25 -2.95 1.41
N THR A 91 17.61 -2.36 2.53
CA THR A 91 17.63 -2.98 3.85
C THR A 91 16.59 -2.35 4.76
N ILE A 92 16.47 -2.85 5.98
CA ILE A 92 15.54 -2.30 6.98
C ILE A 92 15.82 -0.82 7.25
N GLU A 93 17.08 -0.40 7.24
CA GLU A 93 17.48 0.99 7.50
C GLU A 93 16.93 1.94 6.41
N HIS A 94 16.85 1.49 5.16
CA HIS A 94 16.22 2.28 4.09
C HIS A 94 14.74 2.56 4.43
N TYR A 95 14.01 1.55 4.86
CA TYR A 95 12.59 1.69 5.21
C TYR A 95 12.40 2.51 6.50
N GLU A 96 13.28 2.36 7.48
CA GLU A 96 13.27 3.19 8.68
C GLU A 96 13.45 4.68 8.35
N MET A 97 14.40 5.01 7.47
CA MET A 97 14.60 6.38 6.99
C MET A 97 13.38 6.90 6.23
N LEU A 98 12.82 6.12 5.33
CA LEU A 98 11.64 6.49 4.55
C LEU A 98 10.45 6.78 5.48
N PHE A 99 10.11 5.85 6.37
CA PHE A 99 8.95 6.00 7.25
C PHE A 99 9.14 7.12 8.27
N SER A 100 10.35 7.27 8.81
CA SER A 100 10.69 8.39 9.69
C SER A 100 10.54 9.72 8.97
N SER A 101 11.00 9.83 7.73
CA SER A 101 10.86 11.05 6.92
C SER A 101 9.40 11.37 6.63
N ILE A 102 8.55 10.37 6.31
CA ILE A 102 7.11 10.57 6.15
C ILE A 102 6.50 11.12 7.44
N LYS A 103 6.79 10.50 8.59
CA LYS A 103 6.22 10.91 9.87
C LYS A 103 6.72 12.26 10.36
N GLN A 104 7.95 12.65 10.02
CA GLN A 104 8.48 13.97 10.34
C GLN A 104 7.82 15.09 9.53
N ASN A 105 7.59 14.85 8.23
CA ASN A 105 7.00 15.86 7.36
C ASN A 105 5.46 15.88 7.44
N TYR A 106 4.83 14.72 7.67
CA TYR A 106 3.37 14.54 7.66
C TYR A 106 2.92 13.70 8.87
N PRO A 107 2.98 14.24 10.11
CA PRO A 107 2.73 13.47 11.34
C PRO A 107 1.32 12.91 11.45
N HIS A 108 0.33 13.53 10.79
CA HIS A 108 -1.06 13.08 10.75
C HIS A 108 -1.30 11.91 9.80
N VAL A 109 -0.46 11.74 8.77
CA VAL A 109 -0.62 10.67 7.79
C VAL A 109 -0.16 9.34 8.40
N SER A 110 -1.05 8.35 8.41
CA SER A 110 -0.71 6.99 8.79
C SER A 110 0.09 6.30 7.69
N VAL A 111 1.08 5.50 8.05
CA VAL A 111 1.86 4.70 7.09
C VAL A 111 1.40 3.26 7.16
N LYS A 112 0.78 2.79 6.09
CA LYS A 112 0.50 1.38 5.86
C LYS A 112 1.53 0.86 4.86
N ALA A 113 2.41 -0.01 5.31
CA ALA A 113 3.59 -0.37 4.54
C ALA A 113 3.91 -1.84 4.63
N LEU A 114 4.61 -2.28 3.62
CA LEU A 114 5.21 -3.59 3.46
C LEU A 114 4.20 -4.75 3.47
N THR A 115 4.39 -5.67 2.56
CA THR A 115 3.73 -6.98 2.56
C THR A 115 4.51 -7.97 3.41
N ALA A 116 3.89 -9.08 3.78
CA ALA A 116 4.59 -10.17 4.47
C ALA A 116 5.80 -10.70 3.70
N VAL A 117 5.79 -10.60 2.37
CA VAL A 117 6.90 -11.01 1.51
C VAL A 117 8.05 -10.01 1.58
N GLU A 118 7.76 -8.71 1.63
CA GLU A 118 8.76 -7.66 1.82
C GLU A 118 9.42 -7.79 3.20
N ILE A 119 8.62 -7.96 4.26
CA ILE A 119 9.13 -8.15 5.63
C ILE A 119 10.03 -9.41 5.74
N LYS A 120 9.68 -10.48 5.03
CA LYS A 120 10.50 -11.70 5.03
C LYS A 120 11.81 -11.52 4.24
N HIS A 121 11.83 -10.60 3.29
CA HIS A 121 13.00 -10.32 2.44
C HIS A 121 14.06 -9.50 3.17
N LEU A 122 13.62 -8.60 4.05
CA LEU A 122 14.46 -7.77 4.93
C LEU A 122 15.11 -8.60 6.05
#